data_2a9665fd865f0f1061324a9029fe56a7
#
_entry.id   2a9665fd865f0f1061324a9029fe56a7
#
_cell.length_a   1.000
_cell.length_b   1.000
_cell.length_c   1.000
_cell.angle_alpha   90.00
_cell.angle_beta   90.00
_cell.angle_gamma   90.00
#
_symmetry.space_group_name_H-M   'P 1'
#
loop_
_entity.id
_entity.type
_entity.pdbx_description
1 polymer ?
#
loop_
_entity_poly.entity_id
_entity_poly.type
_entity_poly.pdbx_seq_one_letter_code
_entity_poly.pdbx_strand_id
1 'polypeptide(L)'
;MTLEILDWHDGDLLAKPVFDKLNELVAAGVPESKILGVTINSDEESDTDLWCPKYGIPFEITGNVVVVHTHKTRKAPPEFAAAFVTADTRADLNGVVKHTLEVSKVSFAPIDAAVEATGMESGGMSPIGLPDGWPLLVDQHILSIPKLYLGSGIRPSKLVVDGSIFADIPGMQFVPALGKPRG
;
A
#
# COMPACT_ATOMS: atom_id res chain seq x y z
N MET A 1 24.66 -3.54 -1.76
CA MET A 1 24.50 -2.75 -0.51
C MET A 1 23.49 -3.48 0.37
N THR A 2 23.82 -3.74 1.62
CA THR A 2 22.88 -4.43 2.52
C THR A 2 21.87 -3.42 3.05
N LEU A 3 20.59 -3.70 2.88
CA LEU A 3 19.52 -2.86 3.37
C LEU A 3 19.33 -3.11 4.87
N GLU A 4 19.46 -2.08 5.69
CA GLU A 4 19.25 -2.16 7.13
C GLU A 4 17.77 -1.96 7.45
N ILE A 5 17.23 -2.78 8.35
CA ILE A 5 15.88 -2.64 8.88
C ILE A 5 15.99 -2.01 10.27
N LEU A 6 15.45 -0.81 10.39
CA LEU A 6 15.47 0.00 11.61
C LEU A 6 14.17 -0.17 12.40
N ASP A 7 14.21 0.25 13.66
CA ASP A 7 13.02 0.28 14.52
C ASP A 7 11.96 1.24 13.97
N TRP A 8 10.74 0.79 13.84
CA TRP A 8 9.61 1.59 13.33
C TRP A 8 9.02 2.57 14.35
N HIS A 9 9.37 2.44 15.63
CA HIS A 9 8.88 3.34 16.68
C HIS A 9 9.42 4.76 16.57
N ASP A 10 10.45 4.98 15.76
CA ASP A 10 10.87 6.30 15.35
C ASP A 10 9.85 6.85 14.33
N GLY A 11 8.94 7.67 14.82
CA GLY A 11 7.85 8.24 14.02
C GLY A 11 8.30 9.14 12.88
N ASP A 12 9.56 9.60 12.87
CA ASP A 12 10.09 10.44 11.80
C ASP A 12 10.35 9.66 10.50
N LEU A 13 10.39 8.33 10.58
CA LEU A 13 10.59 7.44 9.43
C LEU A 13 9.29 6.99 8.75
N LEU A 14 8.14 7.45 9.24
CA LEU A 14 6.82 7.10 8.72
C LEU A 14 5.96 8.35 8.58
N ALA A 15 5.05 8.36 7.62
CA ALA A 15 3.98 9.36 7.63
C ALA A 15 3.13 9.21 8.89
N LYS A 16 2.65 10.32 9.42
CA LYS A 16 1.82 10.30 10.65
C LYS A 16 0.64 9.33 10.57
N PRO A 17 -0.18 9.29 9.50
CA PRO A 17 -1.29 8.35 9.45
C PRO A 17 -0.85 6.88 9.44
N VAL A 18 0.34 6.57 8.90
CA VAL A 18 0.90 5.22 8.94
C VAL A 18 1.35 4.86 10.36
N PHE A 19 2.10 5.74 10.99
CA PHE A 19 2.58 5.56 12.37
C PHE A 19 1.41 5.40 13.35
N ASP A 20 0.41 6.27 13.26
CA ASP A 20 -0.78 6.22 14.11
C ASP A 20 -1.55 4.89 13.91
N LYS A 21 -1.69 4.43 12.66
CA LYS A 21 -2.37 3.18 12.35
C LYS A 21 -1.63 1.96 12.88
N LEU A 22 -0.31 1.92 12.76
CA LEU A 22 0.49 0.82 13.33
C LEU A 22 0.34 0.75 14.84
N ASN A 23 0.39 1.88 15.54
CA ASN A 23 0.17 1.93 16.99
C ASN A 23 -1.26 1.49 17.38
N GLU A 24 -2.27 1.90 16.61
CA GLU A 24 -3.67 1.47 16.81
C GLU A 24 -3.80 -0.05 16.67
N LEU A 25 -3.18 -0.64 15.64
CA LEU A 25 -3.21 -2.09 15.41
C LEU A 25 -2.57 -2.86 16.56
N VAL A 26 -1.40 -2.43 17.02
CA VAL A 26 -0.72 -3.06 18.16
C VAL A 26 -1.55 -2.93 19.42
N ALA A 27 -2.14 -1.76 19.69
CA ALA A 27 -3.02 -1.54 20.83
C ALA A 27 -4.29 -2.41 20.76
N ALA A 28 -4.76 -2.74 19.55
CA ALA A 28 -5.92 -3.63 19.34
C ALA A 28 -5.56 -5.12 19.43
N GLY A 29 -4.28 -5.47 19.65
CA GLY A 29 -3.84 -6.86 19.84
C GLY A 29 -3.20 -7.51 18.61
N VAL A 30 -2.95 -6.76 17.53
CA VAL A 30 -2.17 -7.28 16.41
C VAL A 30 -0.75 -7.55 16.86
N PRO A 31 -0.17 -8.74 16.59
CA PRO A 31 1.19 -9.05 17.00
C PRO A 31 2.19 -8.05 16.42
N GLU A 32 2.91 -7.35 17.29
CA GLU A 32 3.92 -6.37 16.88
C GLU A 32 5.04 -7.01 16.06
N SER A 33 5.30 -8.30 16.26
CA SER A 33 6.25 -9.07 15.48
C SER A 33 5.96 -9.11 13.97
N LYS A 34 4.74 -8.78 13.55
CA LYS A 34 4.38 -8.62 12.13
C LYS A 34 4.86 -7.30 11.52
N ILE A 35 5.28 -6.35 12.33
CA ILE A 35 5.90 -5.10 11.89
C ILE A 35 7.40 -5.25 12.03
N LEU A 36 8.09 -5.53 10.91
CA LEU A 36 9.51 -5.87 10.93
C LEU A 36 10.41 -4.64 11.09
N GLY A 37 9.96 -3.49 10.61
CA GLY A 37 10.68 -2.24 10.75
C GLY A 37 10.59 -1.34 9.53
N VAL A 38 11.58 -0.47 9.37
CA VAL A 38 11.63 0.55 8.32
C VAL A 38 13.01 0.54 7.68
N THR A 39 13.08 0.75 6.37
CA THR A 39 14.33 0.97 5.64
C THR A 39 14.44 2.41 5.18
N ILE A 40 15.66 2.93 5.06
CA ILE A 40 15.93 4.28 4.57
C ILE A 40 16.47 4.23 3.15
N ASN A 41 16.03 5.16 2.32
CA ASN A 41 16.54 5.42 0.97
C ASN A 41 16.55 6.94 0.71
N SER A 42 17.18 7.38 -0.37
CA SER A 42 17.05 8.77 -0.80
C SER A 42 15.69 9.01 -1.48
N ASP A 43 15.24 10.25 -1.50
CA ASP A 43 13.98 10.64 -2.18
C ASP A 43 13.96 10.23 -3.65
N GLU A 44 15.09 10.37 -4.33
CA GLU A 44 15.23 10.05 -5.75
C GLU A 44 15.09 8.55 -6.04
N GLU A 45 15.30 7.72 -5.02
CA GLU A 45 15.25 6.26 -5.11
C GLU A 45 13.95 5.66 -4.57
N SER A 46 12.97 6.48 -4.25
CA SER A 46 11.70 5.99 -3.68
C SER A 46 10.87 5.17 -4.66
N ASP A 47 11.05 5.42 -5.96
CA ASP A 47 10.37 4.67 -7.01
C ASP A 47 10.81 3.19 -7.00
N THR A 48 9.85 2.29 -6.95
CA THR A 48 10.07 0.84 -6.89
C THR A 48 10.95 0.32 -8.02
N ASP A 49 10.79 0.86 -9.23
CA ASP A 49 11.57 0.45 -10.41
C ASP A 49 13.07 0.84 -10.29
N LEU A 50 13.40 1.82 -9.47
CA LEU A 50 14.78 2.21 -9.14
C LEU A 50 15.27 1.52 -7.87
N TRP A 51 14.41 1.45 -6.87
CA TRP A 51 14.74 0.93 -5.54
C TRP A 51 15.04 -0.58 -5.53
N CYS A 52 14.18 -1.37 -6.17
CA CYS A 52 14.33 -2.83 -6.18
C CYS A 52 15.66 -3.29 -6.79
N PRO A 53 16.05 -2.83 -8.00
CA PRO A 53 17.34 -3.24 -8.56
C PRO A 53 18.54 -2.76 -7.74
N LYS A 54 18.46 -1.56 -7.18
CA LYS A 54 19.55 -0.99 -6.40
C LYS A 54 19.86 -1.81 -5.15
N TYR A 55 18.84 -2.25 -4.44
CA TYR A 55 18.99 -2.99 -3.18
C TYR A 55 18.90 -4.51 -3.37
N GLY A 56 18.74 -5.00 -4.59
CA GLY A 56 18.62 -6.43 -4.90
C GLY A 56 17.36 -7.07 -4.30
N ILE A 57 16.29 -6.30 -4.17
CA ILE A 57 15.01 -6.77 -3.64
C ILE A 57 14.09 -7.20 -4.78
N PRO A 58 13.56 -8.42 -4.77
CA PRO A 58 12.61 -8.87 -5.79
C PRO A 58 11.32 -8.03 -5.82
N PHE A 59 10.79 -7.81 -7.01
CA PHE A 59 9.50 -7.11 -7.18
C PHE A 59 8.33 -7.86 -6.55
N GLU A 60 8.41 -9.18 -6.48
CA GLU A 60 7.38 -10.07 -5.93
C GLU A 60 7.17 -9.93 -4.42
N ILE A 61 8.15 -9.35 -3.72
CA ILE A 61 8.05 -9.07 -2.27
C ILE A 61 8.02 -7.57 -1.97
N THR A 62 7.72 -6.77 -2.98
CA THR A 62 7.53 -5.32 -2.85
C THR A 62 6.11 -4.97 -3.26
N GLY A 63 5.42 -4.20 -2.45
CA GLY A 63 4.02 -3.85 -2.69
C GLY A 63 3.83 -2.41 -3.13
N ASN A 64 2.91 -2.21 -4.05
CA ASN A 64 2.47 -0.90 -4.53
C ASN A 64 0.99 -0.70 -4.29
N VAL A 65 0.62 0.43 -3.72
CA VAL A 65 -0.78 0.84 -3.57
C VAL A 65 -1.15 1.82 -4.68
N VAL A 66 -2.32 1.61 -5.24
CA VAL A 66 -2.92 2.49 -6.26
C VAL A 66 -4.17 3.11 -5.67
N VAL A 67 -4.19 4.44 -5.54
CA VAL A 67 -5.37 5.18 -5.11
C VAL A 67 -6.21 5.52 -6.34
N VAL A 68 -7.49 5.19 -6.28
CA VAL A 68 -8.41 5.32 -7.41
C VAL A 68 -9.63 6.14 -7.04
N HIS A 69 -10.23 6.76 -8.07
CA HIS A 69 -11.59 7.28 -8.05
C HIS A 69 -12.52 6.25 -8.66
N THR A 70 -13.61 5.97 -7.96
CA THR A 70 -14.69 5.10 -8.43
C THR A 70 -15.99 5.89 -8.57
N HIS A 71 -16.81 5.51 -9.52
CA HIS A 71 -18.14 6.10 -9.72
C HIS A 71 -19.18 4.98 -9.70
N LYS A 72 -20.13 5.02 -8.78
CA LYS A 72 -21.24 4.06 -8.73
C LYS A 72 -22.08 4.08 -10.00
N THR A 73 -22.36 5.29 -10.49
CA THR A 73 -23.04 5.53 -11.76
C THR A 73 -22.27 6.59 -12.57
N ARG A 74 -22.58 6.75 -13.86
CA ARG A 74 -21.93 7.77 -14.70
C ARG A 74 -22.04 9.19 -14.16
N LYS A 75 -23.11 9.49 -13.41
CA LYS A 75 -23.41 10.83 -12.86
C LYS A 75 -23.05 10.96 -11.37
N ALA A 76 -22.68 9.87 -10.71
CA ALA A 76 -22.30 9.92 -9.30
C ALA A 76 -20.96 10.66 -9.11
N PRO A 77 -20.78 11.39 -8.01
CA PRO A 77 -19.48 11.97 -7.68
C PRO A 77 -18.45 10.85 -7.47
N PRO A 78 -17.15 11.15 -7.65
CA PRO A 78 -16.10 10.19 -7.39
C PRO A 78 -16.01 9.85 -5.90
N GLU A 79 -15.79 8.57 -5.61
CA GLU A 79 -15.44 8.07 -4.27
C GLU A 79 -14.04 7.48 -4.33
N PHE A 80 -13.28 7.59 -3.24
CA PHE A 80 -11.95 7.00 -3.16
C PHE A 80 -12.01 5.51 -2.84
N ALA A 81 -11.10 4.77 -3.43
CA ALA A 81 -10.76 3.40 -3.07
C ALA A 81 -9.27 3.17 -3.33
N ALA A 82 -8.74 2.05 -2.91
CA ALA A 82 -7.36 1.68 -3.20
C ALA A 82 -7.23 0.20 -3.54
N ALA A 83 -6.21 -0.12 -4.33
CA ALA A 83 -5.82 -1.49 -4.66
C ALA A 83 -4.34 -1.69 -4.32
N PHE A 84 -4.02 -2.77 -3.63
CA PHE A 84 -2.66 -3.10 -3.21
C PHE A 84 -2.21 -4.41 -3.85
N VAL A 85 -1.16 -4.33 -4.64
CA VAL A 85 -0.60 -5.44 -5.42
C VAL A 85 0.91 -5.48 -5.28
N THR A 86 1.53 -6.60 -5.64
CA THR A 86 3.00 -6.69 -5.72
C THR A 86 3.53 -5.98 -6.96
N ALA A 87 4.77 -5.51 -6.87
CA ALA A 87 5.38 -4.63 -7.87
C ALA A 87 5.68 -5.31 -9.21
N ASP A 88 5.72 -6.65 -9.25
CA ASP A 88 5.80 -7.43 -10.49
C ASP A 88 4.48 -7.46 -11.27
N THR A 89 3.42 -6.89 -10.69
CA THR A 89 2.06 -6.85 -11.26
C THR A 89 1.53 -5.43 -11.37
N ARG A 90 0.39 -5.28 -12.06
CA ARG A 90 -0.42 -4.06 -12.10
C ARG A 90 -1.84 -4.39 -11.68
N ALA A 91 -2.45 -3.54 -10.87
CA ALA A 91 -3.85 -3.70 -10.48
C ALA A 91 -4.78 -3.66 -11.70
N ASP A 92 -5.65 -4.64 -11.81
CA ASP A 92 -6.65 -4.73 -12.89
C ASP A 92 -7.85 -3.83 -12.58
N LEU A 93 -7.70 -2.53 -12.86
CA LEU A 93 -8.70 -1.52 -12.52
C LEU A 93 -10.03 -1.71 -13.27
N ASN A 94 -9.98 -1.97 -14.57
CA ASN A 94 -11.16 -2.06 -15.42
C ASN A 94 -11.86 -3.43 -15.37
N GLY A 95 -11.15 -4.44 -14.93
CA GLY A 95 -11.68 -5.79 -14.72
C GLY A 95 -12.01 -6.03 -13.25
N VAL A 96 -11.03 -6.54 -12.50
CA VAL A 96 -11.22 -7.05 -11.14
C VAL A 96 -11.69 -5.96 -10.17
N VAL A 97 -11.04 -4.80 -10.13
CA VAL A 97 -11.42 -3.71 -9.20
C VAL A 97 -12.84 -3.24 -9.47
N LYS A 98 -13.14 -2.95 -10.73
CA LYS A 98 -14.46 -2.48 -11.14
C LYS A 98 -15.58 -3.47 -10.78
N HIS A 99 -15.36 -4.75 -11.03
CA HIS A 99 -16.35 -5.79 -10.73
C HIS A 99 -16.50 -6.01 -9.22
N THR A 100 -15.38 -6.06 -8.48
CA THR A 100 -15.40 -6.29 -7.03
C THR A 100 -16.13 -5.18 -6.28
N LEU A 101 -15.93 -3.92 -6.70
CA LEU A 101 -16.57 -2.75 -6.08
C LEU A 101 -17.96 -2.45 -6.65
N GLU A 102 -18.40 -3.16 -7.69
CA GLU A 102 -19.70 -2.97 -8.34
C GLU A 102 -19.93 -1.52 -8.79
N VAL A 103 -18.90 -0.92 -9.41
CA VAL A 103 -18.92 0.47 -9.87
C VAL A 103 -18.94 0.57 -11.40
N SER A 104 -19.43 1.69 -11.92
CA SER A 104 -19.52 1.90 -13.37
C SER A 104 -18.19 2.33 -14.00
N LYS A 105 -17.32 2.96 -13.21
CA LYS A 105 -16.02 3.46 -13.67
C LYS A 105 -14.98 3.44 -12.55
N VAL A 106 -13.75 3.11 -12.93
CA VAL A 106 -12.55 3.22 -12.08
C VAL A 106 -11.49 3.99 -12.87
N SER A 107 -10.81 4.92 -12.24
CA SER A 107 -9.67 5.65 -12.80
C SER A 107 -8.66 5.97 -11.70
N PHE A 108 -7.42 6.27 -12.08
CA PHE A 108 -6.47 6.79 -11.12
C PHE A 108 -7.01 8.07 -10.47
N ALA A 109 -6.91 8.17 -9.16
CA ALA A 109 -7.20 9.44 -8.50
C ALA A 109 -6.14 10.48 -8.91
N PRO A 110 -6.53 11.75 -9.08
CA PRO A 110 -5.55 12.82 -9.27
C PRO A 110 -4.53 12.81 -8.12
N ILE A 111 -3.24 13.00 -8.44
CA ILE A 111 -2.15 12.91 -7.46
C ILE A 111 -2.39 13.89 -6.30
N ASP A 112 -2.73 15.13 -6.59
CA ASP A 112 -2.97 16.14 -5.54
C ASP A 112 -4.14 15.76 -4.63
N ALA A 113 -5.22 15.20 -5.19
CA ALA A 113 -6.36 14.75 -4.42
C ALA A 113 -6.01 13.56 -3.51
N ALA A 114 -5.21 12.61 -4.01
CA ALA A 114 -4.74 11.49 -3.22
C ALA A 114 -3.81 11.93 -2.08
N VAL A 115 -2.86 12.82 -2.33
CA VAL A 115 -1.95 13.38 -1.33
C VAL A 115 -2.72 14.13 -0.24
N GLU A 116 -3.65 14.98 -0.62
CA GLU A 116 -4.48 15.73 0.33
C GLU A 116 -5.35 14.80 1.20
N ALA A 117 -5.98 13.81 0.58
CA ALA A 117 -6.89 12.90 1.29
C ALA A 117 -6.16 11.94 2.22
N THR A 118 -4.97 11.48 1.85
CA THR A 118 -4.21 10.48 2.62
C THR A 118 -3.26 11.06 3.67
N GLY A 119 -2.81 12.31 3.47
CA GLY A 119 -1.70 12.88 4.25
C GLY A 119 -0.35 12.21 3.98
N MET A 120 -0.21 11.55 2.84
CA MET A 120 1.00 10.84 2.43
C MET A 120 1.60 11.47 1.18
N GLU A 121 2.90 11.26 0.98
CA GLU A 121 3.63 11.76 -0.19
C GLU A 121 3.38 10.90 -1.42
N SER A 122 3.27 11.52 -2.59
CA SER A 122 3.26 10.82 -3.86
C SER A 122 4.59 10.08 -4.07
N GLY A 123 4.52 8.83 -4.50
CA GLY A 123 5.69 7.95 -4.64
C GLY A 123 6.12 7.25 -3.33
N GLY A 124 5.45 7.54 -2.21
CA GLY A 124 5.69 6.89 -0.92
C GLY A 124 4.43 6.34 -0.27
N MET A 125 3.28 6.36 -0.95
CA MET A 125 2.00 5.98 -0.35
C MET A 125 2.00 4.56 0.22
N SER A 126 1.36 4.42 1.37
CA SER A 126 1.18 3.16 2.09
C SER A 126 -0.27 2.69 2.00
N PRO A 127 -0.52 1.37 1.89
CA PRO A 127 -1.86 0.82 2.08
C PRO A 127 -2.29 0.82 3.55
N ILE A 128 -1.35 0.97 4.48
CA ILE A 128 -1.62 1.09 5.92
C ILE A 128 -1.73 2.57 6.28
N GLY A 129 -2.82 2.95 6.93
CA GLY A 129 -3.06 4.35 7.33
C GLY A 129 -3.88 5.15 6.32
N LEU A 130 -4.49 4.50 5.32
CA LEU A 130 -5.47 5.14 4.44
C LEU A 130 -6.70 5.59 5.24
N PRO A 131 -7.43 6.63 4.78
CA PRO A 131 -8.61 7.12 5.46
C PRO A 131 -9.64 6.00 5.74
N ASP A 132 -10.28 6.06 6.89
CA ASP A 132 -11.33 5.13 7.25
C ASP A 132 -12.48 5.16 6.23
N GLY A 133 -13.07 4.00 5.98
CA GLY A 133 -14.19 3.88 5.06
C GLY A 133 -13.80 3.73 3.59
N TRP A 134 -12.56 3.92 3.21
CA TRP A 134 -12.11 3.61 1.85
C TRP A 134 -12.10 2.10 1.65
N PRO A 135 -12.73 1.57 0.59
CA PRO A 135 -12.50 0.19 0.19
C PRO A 135 -11.01 -0.01 -0.15
N LEU A 136 -10.38 -0.99 0.48
CA LEU A 136 -9.03 -1.41 0.14
C LEU A 136 -9.05 -2.85 -0.32
N LEU A 137 -8.75 -3.05 -1.59
CA LEU A 137 -8.58 -4.37 -2.19
C LEU A 137 -7.11 -4.76 -2.09
N VAL A 138 -6.85 -5.95 -1.56
CA VAL A 138 -5.50 -6.50 -1.40
C VAL A 138 -5.40 -7.78 -2.21
N ASP A 139 -4.37 -7.91 -3.04
CA ASP A 139 -4.14 -9.17 -3.75
C ASP A 139 -3.89 -10.29 -2.73
N GLN A 140 -4.67 -11.35 -2.83
CA GLN A 140 -4.72 -12.39 -1.81
C GLN A 140 -3.37 -13.04 -1.53
N HIS A 141 -2.48 -13.17 -2.52
CA HIS A 141 -1.19 -13.81 -2.33
C HIS A 141 -0.25 -13.01 -1.41
N ILE A 142 -0.51 -11.72 -1.21
CA ILE A 142 0.26 -10.85 -0.29
C ILE A 142 0.25 -11.42 1.13
N LEU A 143 -0.84 -12.06 1.55
CA LEU A 143 -0.95 -12.67 2.88
C LEU A 143 0.11 -13.73 3.15
N SER A 144 0.66 -14.35 2.13
CA SER A 144 1.67 -15.41 2.24
C SER A 144 3.12 -14.90 2.16
N ILE A 145 3.34 -13.59 2.00
CA ILE A 145 4.68 -13.02 1.90
C ILE A 145 5.21 -12.68 3.31
N PRO A 146 6.20 -13.42 3.81
CA PRO A 146 6.64 -13.25 5.21
C PRO A 146 7.45 -11.97 5.44
N LYS A 147 7.99 -11.38 4.38
CA LYS A 147 8.75 -10.12 4.43
C LYS A 147 8.41 -9.30 3.21
N LEU A 148 7.55 -8.32 3.41
CA LEU A 148 6.99 -7.46 2.37
C LEU A 148 7.49 -6.03 2.58
N TYR A 149 8.05 -5.43 1.54
CA TYR A 149 8.43 -4.01 1.50
C TYR A 149 7.32 -3.19 0.86
N LEU A 150 6.94 -2.09 1.48
CA LEU A 150 5.85 -1.24 0.99
C LEU A 150 6.08 0.24 1.35
N GLY A 151 5.26 1.12 0.79
CA GLY A 151 5.33 2.53 1.10
C GLY A 151 5.12 2.82 2.58
N SER A 152 5.89 3.74 3.12
CA SER A 152 5.83 4.22 4.50
C SER A 152 4.96 5.47 4.67
N GLY A 153 4.45 6.02 3.57
CA GLY A 153 3.75 7.28 3.49
C GLY A 153 4.66 8.48 3.20
N ILE A 154 5.98 8.30 3.27
CA ILE A 154 6.98 9.29 2.88
C ILE A 154 7.98 8.68 1.90
N ARG A 155 8.61 9.52 1.08
CA ARG A 155 9.53 9.05 0.03
C ARG A 155 10.84 8.45 0.55
N PRO A 156 11.49 8.99 1.61
CA PRO A 156 12.83 8.57 2.02
C PRO A 156 12.88 7.27 2.82
N SER A 157 11.79 6.53 2.89
CA SER A 157 11.75 5.26 3.63
C SER A 157 10.76 4.26 3.03
N LYS A 158 10.87 3.00 3.44
CA LYS A 158 9.87 1.96 3.19
C LYS A 158 9.57 1.20 4.48
N LEU A 159 8.31 0.87 4.67
CA LEU A 159 7.85 0.00 5.74
C LEU A 159 8.09 -1.46 5.37
N VAL A 160 8.45 -2.27 6.34
CA VAL A 160 8.67 -3.71 6.16
C VAL A 160 7.77 -4.47 7.13
N VAL A 161 6.91 -5.33 6.61
CA VAL A 161 5.94 -6.09 7.40
C VAL A 161 5.90 -7.56 6.97
N ASP A 162 5.37 -8.41 7.83
CA ASP A 162 4.81 -9.69 7.42
C ASP A 162 3.47 -9.43 6.70
N GLY A 163 3.33 -9.93 5.47
CA GLY A 163 2.12 -9.71 4.67
C GLY A 163 0.84 -10.21 5.34
N SER A 164 0.92 -11.16 6.24
CA SER A 164 -0.22 -11.64 7.01
C SER A 164 -0.84 -10.58 7.94
N ILE A 165 -0.15 -9.47 8.20
CA ILE A 165 -0.69 -8.35 8.99
C ILE A 165 -1.99 -7.81 8.37
N PHE A 166 -2.11 -7.86 7.05
CA PHE A 166 -3.30 -7.35 6.37
C PHE A 166 -4.58 -8.11 6.75
N ALA A 167 -4.48 -9.38 7.13
CA ALA A 167 -5.62 -10.14 7.65
C ALA A 167 -6.12 -9.61 9.03
N ASP A 168 -5.27 -8.90 9.76
CA ASP A 168 -5.58 -8.35 11.07
C ASP A 168 -6.11 -6.90 11.00
N ILE A 169 -6.13 -6.30 9.80
CA ILE A 169 -6.62 -4.94 9.58
C ILE A 169 -8.09 -4.98 9.16
N PRO A 170 -9.01 -4.39 9.94
CA PRO A 170 -10.43 -4.37 9.58
C PRO A 170 -10.71 -3.66 8.24
N GLY A 171 -11.69 -4.16 7.50
CA GLY A 171 -12.19 -3.51 6.28
C GLY A 171 -11.41 -3.81 5.01
N MET A 172 -10.37 -4.62 5.05
CA MET A 172 -9.65 -5.06 3.85
C MET A 172 -10.37 -6.19 3.14
N GLN A 173 -10.37 -6.15 1.80
CA GLN A 173 -10.94 -7.19 0.96
C GLN A 173 -9.81 -7.90 0.22
N PHE A 174 -9.70 -9.21 0.42
CA PHE A 174 -8.69 -10.03 -0.25
C PHE A 174 -9.26 -10.58 -1.56
N VAL A 175 -8.58 -10.28 -2.65
CA VAL A 175 -9.08 -10.58 -4.00
C VAL A 175 -8.04 -11.41 -4.74
N PRO A 176 -8.41 -12.62 -5.21
CA PRO A 176 -7.51 -13.42 -6.05
C PRO A 176 -7.24 -12.72 -7.37
N ALA A 177 -5.99 -12.79 -7.83
CA ALA A 177 -5.58 -12.24 -9.13
C ALA A 177 -5.95 -10.75 -9.33
N LEU A 178 -5.90 -9.95 -8.26
CA LEU A 178 -6.08 -8.50 -8.34
C LEU A 178 -5.00 -7.85 -9.20
N GLY A 179 -3.75 -8.29 -9.03
CA GLY A 179 -2.62 -7.91 -9.87
C GLY A 179 -2.49 -8.82 -11.08
N LYS A 180 -2.28 -8.23 -12.26
CA LYS A 180 -1.90 -8.93 -13.48
C LYS A 180 -0.43 -8.73 -13.77
N PRO A 181 0.29 -9.73 -14.31
CA PRO A 181 1.69 -9.58 -14.65
C PRO A 181 1.94 -8.34 -15.52
N ARG A 182 3.04 -7.66 -15.26
CA ARG A 182 3.49 -6.57 -16.13
C ARG A 182 3.84 -7.15 -17.49
N GLY A 183 3.23 -6.62 -18.52
CA GLY A 183 3.48 -7.01 -19.91
C GLY A 183 4.76 -6.40 -20.45
#